data_00d7b951bdea71196d1b405a7c52b776
#
_entry.id   00d7b951bdea71196d1b405a7c52b776
#
_cell.length_a   1.000
_cell.length_b   1.000
_cell.length_c   1.000
_cell.angle_alpha   90.00
_cell.angle_beta   90.00
_cell.angle_gamma   90.00
#
_symmetry.space_group_name_H-M   'P 1'
#
loop_
_entity.id
_entity.type
_entity.pdbx_description
1 polymer ?
#
loop_
_entity_poly.entity_id
_entity_poly.type
_entity_poly.pdbx_seq_one_letter_code
_entity_poly.pdbx_strand_id
1 'polypeptide(L)'
;MKKLVYVLMLVSLFLIGCGEKKEEKATTPTEDKIVTVAQGAKPKTLDPHMYNAIPELLVSRQFYNTLFSREKDGTIVPELAESYEYKNDKELDIVLKKGVKFHDGSELTADDVIFSIERMKEKPGAGVMVEEIDKVEKVNDYEIKILLKNPSSPLLFNLAHPLTSILNKKYVEAGNDISIAPMGTGAYKLVAYNDGEKIEMEAFQDYFEGAPKIQKLIVKSIPEDTSRLAALETGEIDIALGLSPISTQTVEANDKLTLISEPTTATEYICLNVEKTPFDNKDFRVALNYAIDKQSIVDSIYSGRARVAKSIVNPNVFGYYDGLEGYPFDVEKAKELVAKSGLKDTSFSLYVNDNPVRLQVAQIIQANLKEIGIDMKIETLEWGTYLQKTGEGDYQAFLGGWISGTSDADIVLYSLLDSKLIGLAGNRARYSNPEFDKEVETARVVLTPEERKEHFKNAQIIAQNDSPLVVLFNKNENIGINKRITGFDYDATTMHKFKDLDVK
;
A
#
# COMPACT_ATOMS: atom_id res chain seq x y z
N MET A 1 80.35 -14.38 16.07
CA MET A 1 80.75 -14.47 17.47
C MET A 1 79.43 -14.63 18.27
N LYS A 2 79.14 -15.90 18.64
CA LYS A 2 79.21 -16.42 20.03
C LYS A 2 78.30 -15.58 20.97
N LYS A 3 77.25 -16.09 21.63
CA LYS A 3 76.99 -17.30 22.47
C LYS A 3 75.46 -17.36 22.66
N LEU A 4 74.66 -18.39 22.52
CA LEU A 4 74.56 -19.66 23.27
C LEU A 4 74.53 -19.51 24.81
N VAL A 5 73.41 -19.79 25.51
CA VAL A 5 73.23 -20.44 26.83
C VAL A 5 71.74 -20.74 26.98
N TYR A 6 71.32 -21.87 27.02
CA TYR A 6 70.86 -23.05 27.74
C TYR A 6 70.16 -22.82 29.12
N VAL A 7 68.97 -23.51 29.23
CA VAL A 7 68.55 -24.46 30.30
C VAL A 7 67.89 -23.82 31.55
N LEU A 8 66.69 -24.22 31.95
CA LEU A 8 66.39 -25.38 32.75
C LEU A 8 64.87 -25.65 32.92
N MET A 9 64.54 -26.92 32.79
CA MET A 9 63.30 -27.60 33.14
C MET A 9 63.12 -27.63 34.67
N LEU A 10 61.92 -27.40 35.21
CA LEU A 10 61.55 -27.89 36.52
C LEU A 10 60.09 -28.38 36.52
N VAL A 11 59.98 -29.68 36.68
CA VAL A 11 58.75 -30.44 36.93
C VAL A 11 58.37 -30.27 38.41
N SER A 12 57.10 -29.98 38.68
CA SER A 12 56.52 -30.30 39.95
C SER A 12 55.06 -30.71 39.80
N LEU A 13 54.83 -32.00 40.00
CA LEU A 13 53.53 -32.60 40.28
C LEU A 13 52.98 -32.07 41.63
N PHE A 14 51.72 -31.70 41.68
CA PHE A 14 50.89 -31.84 42.87
C PHE A 14 49.42 -32.07 42.52
N LEU A 15 48.93 -33.26 42.74
CA LEU A 15 47.74 -33.79 43.42
C LEU A 15 46.42 -33.06 43.25
N ILE A 16 45.51 -33.70 42.53
CA ILE A 16 44.12 -34.14 42.82
C ILE A 16 43.33 -33.25 43.82
N GLY A 17 42.34 -32.55 43.25
CA GLY A 17 41.18 -32.05 43.94
C GLY A 17 39.97 -32.20 43.03
N CYS A 18 39.08 -33.18 43.29
CA CYS A 18 37.76 -33.30 42.66
C CYS A 18 36.91 -32.10 43.04
N GLY A 19 36.61 -31.27 42.08
CA GLY A 19 35.55 -30.27 42.12
C GLY A 19 34.77 -30.39 40.86
N GLU A 20 33.51 -30.80 40.92
CA GLU A 20 32.55 -30.75 39.83
C GLU A 20 32.48 -29.33 39.26
N LYS A 21 33.16 -29.05 38.17
CA LYS A 21 32.86 -27.90 37.35
C LYS A 21 31.59 -28.22 36.56
N LYS A 22 30.48 -27.59 36.92
CA LYS A 22 29.38 -27.36 35.98
C LYS A 22 29.99 -26.77 34.73
N GLU A 23 29.93 -27.51 33.63
CA GLU A 23 30.12 -26.96 32.28
C GLU A 23 29.04 -25.87 32.08
N GLU A 24 29.41 -24.61 32.22
CA GLU A 24 28.71 -23.55 31.52
C GLU A 24 28.79 -23.89 30.05
N LYS A 25 27.67 -24.34 29.48
CA LYS A 25 27.51 -24.37 28.04
C LYS A 25 27.85 -22.96 27.55
N ALA A 26 28.97 -22.83 26.88
CA ALA A 26 29.28 -21.67 26.08
C ALA A 26 28.10 -21.55 25.07
N THR A 27 27.23 -20.58 25.28
CA THR A 27 26.28 -20.14 24.30
C THR A 27 27.12 -19.65 23.10
N THR A 28 27.16 -20.43 22.03
CA THR A 28 27.62 -19.95 20.73
C THR A 28 26.92 -18.60 20.51
N PRO A 29 27.65 -17.53 20.14
CA PRO A 29 26.97 -16.29 19.79
C PRO A 29 25.98 -16.64 18.66
N THR A 30 24.69 -16.49 18.90
CA THR A 30 23.71 -16.55 17.85
C THR A 30 24.08 -15.43 16.91
N GLU A 31 24.50 -15.77 15.68
CA GLU A 31 24.68 -14.76 14.63
C GLU A 31 23.40 -13.93 14.58
N ASP A 32 23.55 -12.62 14.67
CA ASP A 32 22.39 -11.69 14.60
C ASP A 32 21.61 -11.97 13.31
N LYS A 33 20.37 -12.41 13.46
CA LYS A 33 19.49 -12.63 12.31
C LYS A 33 19.12 -11.28 11.69
N ILE A 34 19.78 -10.95 10.60
CA ILE A 34 19.58 -9.70 9.84
C ILE A 34 18.83 -10.02 8.55
N VAL A 35 17.79 -9.23 8.26
CA VAL A 35 17.08 -9.28 6.98
C VAL A 35 17.11 -7.89 6.34
N THR A 36 17.48 -7.87 5.06
CA THR A 36 17.49 -6.65 4.24
C THR A 36 16.39 -6.73 3.18
N VAL A 37 15.48 -5.76 3.21
CA VAL A 37 14.38 -5.59 2.25
C VAL A 37 14.69 -4.39 1.36
N ALA A 38 14.45 -4.49 0.06
CA ALA A 38 14.55 -3.35 -0.85
C ALA A 38 13.20 -3.00 -1.46
N GLN A 39 12.87 -1.70 -1.46
CA GLN A 39 11.72 -1.11 -2.16
C GLN A 39 12.17 -0.17 -3.29
N GLY A 40 11.27 0.08 -4.26
CA GLY A 40 11.58 0.84 -5.47
C GLY A 40 11.54 2.36 -5.31
N ALA A 41 11.19 2.89 -4.14
CA ALA A 41 11.16 4.33 -3.92
C ALA A 41 11.55 4.69 -2.50
N LYS A 42 12.08 5.92 -2.34
CA LYS A 42 12.53 6.48 -1.08
C LYS A 42 11.35 7.09 -0.31
N PRO A 43 11.12 6.72 0.96
CA PRO A 43 10.12 7.40 1.78
C PRO A 43 10.57 8.84 2.07
N LYS A 44 9.67 9.79 1.93
CA LYS A 44 9.92 11.21 2.19
C LYS A 44 9.93 11.54 3.68
N THR A 45 9.31 10.72 4.50
CA THR A 45 9.14 10.91 5.94
C THR A 45 8.84 9.59 6.64
N LEU A 46 9.14 9.54 7.95
CA LEU A 46 8.70 8.46 8.84
C LEU A 46 7.44 8.83 9.66
N ASP A 47 6.92 10.06 9.49
CA ASP A 47 5.63 10.49 10.07
C ASP A 47 4.47 9.81 9.33
N PRO A 48 3.71 8.91 9.99
CA PRO A 48 2.69 8.10 9.33
C PRO A 48 1.49 8.91 8.84
N HIS A 49 1.26 10.13 9.36
CA HIS A 49 0.07 10.92 9.04
C HIS A 49 0.22 11.82 7.80
N MET A 50 1.42 11.87 7.18
CA MET A 50 1.73 12.88 6.16
C MET A 50 1.41 12.48 4.74
N TYR A 51 1.71 11.25 4.33
CA TYR A 51 1.60 10.85 2.92
C TYR A 51 0.93 9.48 2.76
N ASN A 52 -0.10 9.44 1.92
CA ASN A 52 -0.72 8.19 1.47
C ASN A 52 0.06 7.63 0.26
N ALA A 53 1.25 7.10 0.53
CA ALA A 53 2.08 6.48 -0.49
C ALA A 53 2.79 5.23 0.05
N ILE A 54 2.93 4.21 -0.79
CA ILE A 54 3.41 2.88 -0.38
C ILE A 54 4.79 2.92 0.32
N PRO A 55 5.80 3.67 -0.17
CA PRO A 55 7.11 3.67 0.49
C PRO A 55 7.09 4.13 1.94
N GLU A 56 6.28 5.14 2.25
CA GLU A 56 6.08 5.66 3.60
C GLU A 56 5.27 4.70 4.46
N LEU A 57 4.16 4.18 3.92
CA LEU A 57 3.25 3.29 4.64
C LEU A 57 3.89 1.93 4.96
N LEU A 58 4.69 1.38 4.04
CA LEU A 58 5.44 0.14 4.26
C LEU A 58 6.38 0.27 5.47
N VAL A 59 7.12 1.38 5.55
CA VAL A 59 8.08 1.63 6.63
C VAL A 59 7.35 1.96 7.93
N SER A 60 6.32 2.80 7.90
CA SER A 60 5.58 3.19 9.10
C SER A 60 4.92 2.00 9.79
N ARG A 61 4.45 0.98 9.04
CA ARG A 61 3.89 -0.26 9.63
C ARG A 61 4.87 -1.09 10.46
N GLN A 62 6.17 -0.82 10.36
CA GLN A 62 7.17 -1.48 11.19
C GLN A 62 7.33 -0.78 12.56
N PHE A 63 7.09 0.54 12.58
CA PHE A 63 7.24 1.38 13.78
C PHE A 63 5.96 1.56 14.58
N TYR A 64 4.79 1.49 13.93
CA TYR A 64 3.51 1.88 14.51
C TYR A 64 2.46 0.79 14.35
N ASN A 65 1.45 0.82 15.21
CA ASN A 65 0.20 0.07 15.09
C ASN A 65 -0.99 1.01 15.02
N THR A 66 -2.12 0.47 14.59
CA THR A 66 -3.41 1.13 14.47
C THR A 66 -4.40 0.55 15.48
N LEU A 67 -5.58 1.16 15.64
CA LEU A 67 -6.60 0.61 16.56
C LEU A 67 -7.11 -0.75 16.09
N PHE A 68 -7.21 -0.93 14.77
CA PHE A 68 -7.66 -2.15 14.12
C PHE A 68 -6.63 -2.61 13.09
N SER A 69 -6.70 -3.86 12.71
CA SER A 69 -5.90 -4.48 11.66
C SER A 69 -6.83 -5.17 10.67
N ARG A 70 -6.33 -5.47 9.49
CA ARG A 70 -7.08 -6.20 8.48
C ARG A 70 -6.44 -7.56 8.25
N GLU A 71 -7.26 -8.59 8.28
CA GLU A 71 -6.90 -9.96 7.89
C GLU A 71 -6.84 -10.11 6.36
N LYS A 72 -6.26 -11.23 5.88
CA LYS A 72 -6.09 -11.50 4.44
C LYS A 72 -7.42 -11.59 3.67
N ASP A 73 -8.48 -12.02 4.32
CA ASP A 73 -9.83 -12.11 3.74
C ASP A 73 -10.57 -10.76 3.73
N GLY A 74 -9.92 -9.69 4.20
CA GLY A 74 -10.48 -8.34 4.29
C GLY A 74 -11.23 -8.05 5.60
N THR A 75 -11.36 -9.02 6.50
CA THR A 75 -12.02 -8.83 7.80
C THR A 75 -11.23 -7.86 8.67
N ILE A 76 -11.91 -6.89 9.29
CA ILE A 76 -11.30 -5.96 10.24
C ILE A 76 -11.36 -6.57 11.64
N VAL A 77 -10.20 -6.61 12.30
CA VAL A 77 -10.01 -7.17 13.64
C VAL A 77 -9.35 -6.14 14.56
N PRO A 78 -9.58 -6.21 15.89
CA PRO A 78 -8.88 -5.37 16.86
C PRO A 78 -7.36 -5.58 16.82
N GLU A 79 -6.55 -4.49 16.85
CA GLU A 79 -5.08 -4.52 16.97
C GLU A 79 -4.65 -3.88 18.30
N LEU A 80 -4.63 -2.54 18.43
CA LEU A 80 -4.45 -1.87 19.73
C LEU A 80 -5.73 -1.85 20.56
N ALA A 81 -6.89 -1.94 19.90
CA ALA A 81 -8.15 -2.21 20.59
C ALA A 81 -8.16 -3.64 21.13
N GLU A 82 -8.75 -3.85 22.31
CA GLU A 82 -9.14 -5.15 22.87
C GLU A 82 -10.51 -5.56 22.34
N SER A 83 -11.44 -4.61 22.36
CA SER A 83 -12.82 -4.79 21.87
C SER A 83 -13.43 -3.45 21.47
N TYR A 84 -14.55 -3.52 20.76
CA TYR A 84 -15.33 -2.36 20.38
C TYR A 84 -16.82 -2.69 20.30
N GLU A 85 -17.68 -1.65 20.46
CA GLU A 85 -19.13 -1.78 20.37
C GLU A 85 -19.75 -0.50 19.81
N TYR A 86 -20.55 -0.61 18.75
CA TYR A 86 -21.42 0.49 18.33
C TYR A 86 -22.62 0.59 19.27
N LYS A 87 -22.74 1.69 20.01
CA LYS A 87 -23.91 1.99 20.86
C LYS A 87 -25.11 2.47 20.05
N ASN A 88 -24.82 3.14 18.95
CA ASN A 88 -25.73 3.55 17.90
C ASN A 88 -24.91 3.85 16.63
N ASP A 89 -25.56 4.33 15.57
CA ASP A 89 -24.94 4.61 14.27
C ASP A 89 -23.88 5.72 14.27
N LYS A 90 -23.78 6.49 15.35
CA LYS A 90 -22.83 7.62 15.51
C LYS A 90 -21.94 7.52 16.75
N GLU A 91 -22.00 6.45 17.49
CA GLU A 91 -21.24 6.27 18.73
C GLU A 91 -20.57 4.92 18.77
N LEU A 92 -19.24 4.92 18.81
CA LEU A 92 -18.38 3.76 18.87
C LEU A 92 -17.55 3.80 20.16
N ASP A 93 -17.80 2.83 21.07
CA ASP A 93 -16.98 2.61 22.25
C ASP A 93 -15.84 1.65 21.91
N ILE A 94 -14.63 1.97 22.37
CA ILE A 94 -13.43 1.15 22.16
C ILE A 94 -12.72 0.95 23.50
N VAL A 95 -12.45 -0.30 23.83
CA VAL A 95 -11.57 -0.70 24.95
C VAL A 95 -10.18 -0.98 24.37
N LEU A 96 -9.14 -0.40 24.96
CA LEU A 96 -7.75 -0.56 24.55
C LEU A 96 -7.10 -1.76 25.26
N LYS A 97 -6.17 -2.43 24.60
CA LYS A 97 -5.32 -3.44 25.21
C LYS A 97 -4.43 -2.80 26.28
N LYS A 98 -4.37 -3.43 27.46
CA LYS A 98 -3.49 -3.00 28.56
C LYS A 98 -2.09 -3.53 28.38
N GLY A 99 -1.09 -2.79 28.90
CA GLY A 99 0.31 -3.19 28.89
C GLY A 99 0.98 -3.08 27.53
N VAL A 100 0.36 -2.47 26.54
CA VAL A 100 1.00 -2.13 25.26
C VAL A 100 2.00 -1.01 25.50
N LYS A 101 3.27 -1.22 25.12
CA LYS A 101 4.34 -0.26 25.32
C LYS A 101 4.73 0.44 24.01
N PHE A 102 5.08 1.70 24.12
CA PHE A 102 5.85 2.41 23.10
C PHE A 102 7.32 2.00 23.15
N HIS A 103 8.09 2.36 22.15
CA HIS A 103 9.52 2.02 22.03
C HIS A 103 10.40 2.59 23.16
N ASP A 104 9.94 3.63 23.86
CA ASP A 104 10.59 4.20 25.05
C ASP A 104 10.21 3.49 26.36
N GLY A 105 9.34 2.48 26.29
CA GLY A 105 8.84 1.71 27.43
C GLY A 105 7.63 2.32 28.14
N SER A 106 7.16 3.51 27.73
CA SER A 106 5.92 4.08 28.26
C SER A 106 4.70 3.30 27.76
N GLU A 107 3.63 3.24 28.57
CA GLU A 107 2.43 2.50 28.24
C GLU A 107 1.47 3.33 27.40
N LEU A 108 0.83 2.70 26.41
CA LEU A 108 -0.24 3.27 25.59
C LEU A 108 -1.49 3.52 26.45
N THR A 109 -2.07 4.70 26.29
CA THR A 109 -3.31 5.10 26.97
C THR A 109 -4.30 5.77 26.02
N ALA A 110 -5.51 6.01 26.51
CA ALA A 110 -6.55 6.78 25.81
C ALA A 110 -6.07 8.18 25.39
N ASP A 111 -5.19 8.82 26.17
CA ASP A 111 -4.67 10.14 25.84
C ASP A 111 -3.84 10.13 24.54
N ASP A 112 -3.10 9.05 24.26
CA ASP A 112 -2.32 8.89 23.02
C ASP A 112 -3.24 8.70 21.81
N VAL A 113 -4.33 7.94 21.98
CA VAL A 113 -5.33 7.72 20.91
C VAL A 113 -6.04 9.02 20.57
N ILE A 114 -6.54 9.75 21.58
CA ILE A 114 -7.21 11.05 21.41
C ILE A 114 -6.28 12.03 20.71
N PHE A 115 -5.04 12.17 21.20
CA PHE A 115 -4.04 13.03 20.60
C PHE A 115 -3.79 12.68 19.12
N SER A 116 -3.65 11.38 18.82
CA SER A 116 -3.37 10.91 17.46
C SER A 116 -4.52 11.23 16.51
N ILE A 117 -5.77 10.99 16.90
CA ILE A 117 -6.94 11.26 16.07
C ILE A 117 -7.11 12.77 15.86
N GLU A 118 -6.95 13.59 16.90
CA GLU A 118 -7.03 15.06 16.73
C GLU A 118 -5.91 15.58 15.83
N ARG A 119 -4.68 15.04 15.96
CA ARG A 119 -3.59 15.40 15.06
C ARG A 119 -3.87 14.99 13.60
N MET A 120 -4.46 13.81 13.36
CA MET A 120 -4.80 13.34 12.01
C MET A 120 -5.70 14.32 11.27
N LYS A 121 -6.69 14.93 11.94
CA LYS A 121 -7.62 15.91 11.33
C LYS A 121 -6.91 17.07 10.62
N GLU A 122 -5.70 17.42 11.09
CA GLU A 122 -4.89 18.51 10.56
C GLU A 122 -3.82 18.07 9.55
N LYS A 123 -3.68 16.76 9.28
CA LYS A 123 -2.62 16.22 8.43
C LYS A 123 -3.12 15.83 7.04
N PRO A 124 -2.37 16.18 5.98
CA PRO A 124 -2.84 16.03 4.60
C PRO A 124 -3.03 14.57 4.18
N GLY A 125 -2.28 13.63 4.77
CA GLY A 125 -2.42 12.19 4.46
C GLY A 125 -3.56 11.54 5.22
N ALA A 126 -3.66 11.80 6.54
CA ALA A 126 -4.55 11.10 7.45
C ALA A 126 -5.94 11.74 7.60
N GLY A 127 -6.08 13.04 7.33
CA GLY A 127 -7.31 13.78 7.63
C GLY A 127 -8.57 13.17 7.02
N VAL A 128 -8.50 12.71 5.78
CA VAL A 128 -9.63 12.07 5.09
C VAL A 128 -10.09 10.78 5.78
N MET A 129 -9.21 10.07 6.47
CA MET A 129 -9.52 8.81 7.16
C MET A 129 -10.38 9.03 8.41
N VAL A 130 -10.29 10.20 9.00
CA VAL A 130 -10.97 10.56 10.27
C VAL A 130 -11.96 11.71 10.12
N GLU A 131 -12.31 12.10 8.89
CA GLU A 131 -13.14 13.26 8.59
C GLU A 131 -14.53 13.21 9.26
N GLU A 132 -15.12 12.01 9.41
CA GLU A 132 -16.41 11.81 10.06
C GLU A 132 -16.31 11.78 11.59
N ILE A 133 -15.13 11.74 12.17
CA ILE A 133 -14.98 11.80 13.64
C ILE A 133 -15.17 13.26 14.09
N ASP A 134 -16.27 13.49 14.83
CA ASP A 134 -16.54 14.78 15.46
C ASP A 134 -15.61 14.94 16.68
N LYS A 135 -15.70 14.00 17.63
CA LYS A 135 -15.00 14.07 18.90
C LYS A 135 -14.60 12.69 19.40
N VAL A 136 -13.48 12.60 20.12
CA VAL A 136 -13.10 11.44 20.91
C VAL A 136 -13.13 11.80 22.39
N GLU A 137 -13.87 11.07 23.18
CA GLU A 137 -14.01 11.30 24.63
C GLU A 137 -13.27 10.22 25.42
N LYS A 138 -12.50 10.63 26.41
CA LYS A 138 -11.85 9.73 27.36
C LYS A 138 -12.88 9.25 28.39
N VAL A 139 -13.12 7.94 28.48
CA VAL A 139 -13.92 7.34 29.57
C VAL A 139 -13.00 7.01 30.75
N ASN A 140 -11.87 6.36 30.49
CA ASN A 140 -10.77 6.11 31.43
C ASN A 140 -9.46 5.90 30.64
N ASP A 141 -8.38 5.48 31.30
CA ASP A 141 -7.07 5.34 30.64
C ASP A 141 -7.04 4.28 29.54
N TYR A 142 -7.98 3.34 29.51
CA TYR A 142 -8.07 2.25 28.54
C TYR A 142 -9.43 2.17 27.83
N GLU A 143 -10.22 3.23 27.87
CA GLU A 143 -11.52 3.24 27.22
C GLU A 143 -11.81 4.62 26.65
N ILE A 144 -12.21 4.65 25.39
CA ILE A 144 -12.58 5.85 24.65
C ILE A 144 -13.95 5.67 23.99
N LYS A 145 -14.58 6.78 23.72
CA LYS A 145 -15.81 6.90 22.94
C LYS A 145 -15.54 7.79 21.73
N ILE A 146 -15.78 7.27 20.53
CA ILE A 146 -15.75 8.04 19.29
C ILE A 146 -17.15 8.47 18.93
N LEU A 147 -17.35 9.77 18.79
CA LEU A 147 -18.60 10.39 18.33
C LEU A 147 -18.43 10.83 16.87
N LEU A 148 -19.41 10.48 16.02
CA LEU A 148 -19.38 10.74 14.59
C LEU A 148 -20.35 11.88 14.21
N LYS A 149 -19.98 12.69 13.23
CA LYS A 149 -20.83 13.70 12.60
C LYS A 149 -22.01 13.03 11.90
N ASN A 150 -21.72 11.99 11.12
CA ASN A 150 -22.66 11.15 10.39
C ASN A 150 -22.32 9.68 10.60
N PRO A 151 -23.26 8.73 10.41
CA PRO A 151 -22.92 7.31 10.34
C PRO A 151 -21.79 7.09 9.33
N SER A 152 -20.82 6.22 9.65
CA SER A 152 -19.67 5.99 8.79
C SER A 152 -19.34 4.51 8.72
N SER A 153 -19.73 3.88 7.63
CA SER A 153 -19.43 2.48 7.36
C SER A 153 -17.95 2.19 7.07
N PRO A 154 -17.20 3.11 6.42
CA PRO A 154 -15.78 2.88 6.18
C PRO A 154 -14.89 3.11 7.42
N LEU A 155 -15.45 3.56 8.55
CA LEU A 155 -14.66 3.98 9.73
C LEU A 155 -13.67 2.92 10.20
N LEU A 156 -14.11 1.66 10.40
CA LEU A 156 -13.22 0.61 10.88
C LEU A 156 -12.12 0.28 9.86
N PHE A 157 -12.44 0.29 8.56
CA PHE A 157 -11.45 0.12 7.49
C PHE A 157 -10.43 1.26 7.49
N ASN A 158 -10.89 2.48 7.70
CA ASN A 158 -10.02 3.65 7.83
C ASN A 158 -9.12 3.56 9.06
N LEU A 159 -9.68 3.15 10.23
CA LEU A 159 -8.92 3.00 11.48
C LEU A 159 -7.98 1.79 11.49
N ALA A 160 -8.02 0.93 10.46
CA ALA A 160 -7.05 -0.14 10.21
C ALA A 160 -5.95 0.27 9.21
N HIS A 161 -6.06 1.46 8.61
CA HIS A 161 -5.09 1.92 7.62
C HIS A 161 -3.85 2.53 8.30
N PRO A 162 -2.61 2.30 7.82
CA PRO A 162 -1.38 2.82 8.45
C PRO A 162 -1.33 4.34 8.65
N LEU A 163 -2.08 5.11 7.83
CA LEU A 163 -2.24 6.56 8.06
C LEU A 163 -2.89 6.91 9.40
N THR A 164 -3.58 5.95 10.04
CA THR A 164 -4.22 6.16 11.34
C THR A 164 -3.45 5.55 12.50
N SER A 165 -2.14 5.44 12.35
CA SER A 165 -1.21 4.96 13.37
C SER A 165 -1.30 5.79 14.66
N ILE A 166 -1.18 5.11 15.81
CA ILE A 166 -1.22 5.78 17.11
C ILE A 166 0.18 6.21 17.53
N LEU A 167 0.30 7.46 17.94
CA LEU A 167 1.54 8.13 18.31
C LEU A 167 1.66 8.27 19.83
N ASN A 168 2.88 8.30 20.33
CA ASN A 168 3.17 8.68 21.71
C ASN A 168 2.99 10.20 21.88
N LYS A 169 1.91 10.60 22.55
CA LYS A 169 1.56 12.00 22.79
C LYS A 169 2.71 12.78 23.44
N LYS A 170 3.26 12.24 24.55
CA LYS A 170 4.31 12.92 25.33
C LYS A 170 5.57 13.14 24.50
N TYR A 171 5.92 12.18 23.65
CA TYR A 171 7.09 12.26 22.80
C TYR A 171 6.94 13.38 21.75
N VAL A 172 5.76 13.46 21.11
CA VAL A 172 5.48 14.50 20.09
C VAL A 172 5.37 15.88 20.74
N GLU A 173 4.65 16.00 21.86
CA GLU A 173 4.50 17.27 22.60
C GLU A 173 5.83 17.78 23.21
N ALA A 174 6.80 16.90 23.44
CA ALA A 174 8.16 17.30 23.83
C ALA A 174 8.97 17.94 22.68
N GLY A 175 8.40 18.03 21.46
CA GLY A 175 9.02 18.66 20.30
C GLY A 175 9.93 17.72 19.51
N ASN A 176 9.86 16.41 19.70
CA ASN A 176 10.61 15.44 18.92
C ASN A 176 10.05 15.35 17.48
N ASP A 177 10.96 15.29 16.52
CA ASP A 177 10.60 15.20 15.09
C ASP A 177 10.39 13.74 14.67
N ILE A 178 9.13 13.31 14.64
CA ILE A 178 8.77 11.94 14.23
C ILE A 178 8.95 11.67 12.74
N SER A 179 9.25 12.70 11.93
CA SER A 179 9.57 12.52 10.50
C SER A 179 10.90 11.80 10.27
N ILE A 180 11.79 11.85 11.26
CA ILE A 180 13.13 11.23 11.24
C ILE A 180 13.41 10.36 12.48
N ALA A 181 12.60 10.49 13.54
CA ALA A 181 12.74 9.75 14.79
C ALA A 181 11.37 9.19 15.26
N PRO A 182 10.86 8.15 14.60
CA PRO A 182 9.55 7.55 14.91
C PRO A 182 9.53 6.94 16.31
N MET A 183 8.42 7.13 17.03
CA MET A 183 8.17 6.61 18.37
C MET A 183 6.76 5.99 18.37
N GLY A 184 6.69 4.68 18.16
CA GLY A 184 5.44 3.94 18.09
C GLY A 184 5.43 2.70 18.98
N THR A 185 4.42 1.85 18.75
CA THR A 185 4.22 0.58 19.45
C THR A 185 4.61 -0.62 18.60
N GLY A 186 5.12 -0.40 17.37
CA GLY A 186 5.35 -1.42 16.35
C GLY A 186 6.46 -2.41 16.70
N ALA A 187 6.60 -3.44 15.87
CA ALA A 187 7.49 -4.57 16.10
C ALA A 187 8.98 -4.20 16.07
N TYR A 188 9.34 -3.07 15.46
CA TYR A 188 10.72 -2.62 15.31
C TYR A 188 10.90 -1.18 15.75
N LYS A 189 12.10 -0.90 16.34
CA LYS A 189 12.54 0.45 16.73
C LYS A 189 13.60 0.96 15.77
N LEU A 190 13.64 2.27 15.53
CA LEU A 190 14.65 2.89 14.71
C LEU A 190 16.04 2.81 15.39
N VAL A 191 17.05 2.40 14.61
CA VAL A 191 18.47 2.46 14.98
C VAL A 191 19.18 3.57 14.23
N ALA A 192 18.96 3.64 12.89
CA ALA A 192 19.57 4.65 12.04
C ALA A 192 18.66 4.98 10.84
N TYR A 193 18.64 6.25 10.50
CA TYR A 193 17.92 6.79 9.34
C TYR A 193 18.87 7.57 8.46
N ASN A 194 19.12 7.08 7.25
CA ASN A 194 19.94 7.75 6.26
C ASN A 194 19.06 8.29 5.13
N ASP A 195 18.39 9.40 5.40
CA ASP A 195 17.54 10.17 4.47
C ASP A 195 16.67 9.29 3.53
N GLY A 196 16.10 8.20 4.08
CA GLY A 196 15.26 7.23 3.36
C GLY A 196 15.98 6.31 2.38
N GLU A 197 17.29 6.44 2.15
CA GLU A 197 18.07 5.49 1.35
C GLU A 197 18.27 4.17 2.08
N LYS A 198 18.51 4.26 3.39
CA LYS A 198 18.68 3.13 4.28
C LYS A 198 18.08 3.41 5.64
N ILE A 199 17.21 2.54 6.09
CA ILE A 199 16.56 2.60 7.40
C ILE A 199 16.94 1.33 8.15
N GLU A 200 17.66 1.47 9.27
CA GLU A 200 18.04 0.36 10.12
C GLU A 200 17.13 0.31 11.35
N MET A 201 16.62 -0.86 11.63
CA MET A 201 15.69 -1.11 12.71
C MET A 201 16.14 -2.32 13.54
N GLU A 202 15.87 -2.29 14.85
CA GLU A 202 16.06 -3.43 15.75
C GLU A 202 14.72 -3.95 16.28
N ALA A 203 14.67 -5.24 16.59
CA ALA A 203 13.47 -5.88 17.15
C ALA A 203 13.09 -5.23 18.49
N PHE A 204 11.83 -4.87 18.65
CA PHE A 204 11.29 -4.41 19.92
C PHE A 204 10.95 -5.61 20.81
N GLN A 205 11.74 -5.82 21.87
CA GLN A 205 11.62 -7.02 22.72
C GLN A 205 10.32 -7.06 23.54
N ASP A 206 9.75 -5.90 23.86
CA ASP A 206 8.47 -5.76 24.59
C ASP A 206 7.27 -5.62 23.64
N TYR A 207 7.40 -6.01 22.36
CA TYR A 207 6.28 -5.94 21.42
C TYR A 207 5.11 -6.79 21.90
N PHE A 208 3.91 -6.22 21.93
CA PHE A 208 2.74 -6.83 22.59
C PHE A 208 2.24 -8.13 21.93
N GLU A 209 2.55 -8.35 20.64
CA GLU A 209 2.25 -9.62 19.93
C GLU A 209 3.45 -10.62 19.98
N GLY A 210 4.47 -10.33 20.77
CA GLY A 210 5.71 -11.12 20.86
C GLY A 210 6.85 -10.53 20.02
N ALA A 211 8.08 -10.59 20.55
CA ALA A 211 9.25 -10.04 19.89
C ALA A 211 9.50 -10.68 18.52
N PRO A 212 9.88 -9.89 17.49
CA PRO A 212 10.30 -10.43 16.19
C PRO A 212 11.47 -11.42 16.34
N LYS A 213 11.49 -12.42 15.45
CA LYS A 213 12.55 -13.45 15.46
C LYS A 213 13.85 -12.94 14.87
N ILE A 214 13.79 -11.99 13.92
CA ILE A 214 14.98 -11.31 13.37
C ILE A 214 15.36 -10.15 14.29
N GLN A 215 16.66 -10.01 14.59
CA GLN A 215 17.14 -8.94 15.48
C GLN A 215 17.25 -7.61 14.79
N LYS A 216 17.59 -7.61 13.48
CA LYS A 216 17.76 -6.39 12.70
C LYS A 216 17.02 -6.48 11.37
N LEU A 217 16.21 -5.47 11.09
CA LEU A 217 15.55 -5.25 9.82
C LEU A 217 16.17 -4.02 9.14
N ILE A 218 16.57 -4.16 7.88
CA ILE A 218 17.09 -3.05 7.08
C ILE A 218 16.17 -2.86 5.89
N VAL A 219 15.66 -1.65 5.70
CA VAL A 219 14.94 -1.28 4.48
C VAL A 219 15.83 -0.37 3.64
N LYS A 220 16.13 -0.80 2.40
CA LYS A 220 16.88 -0.02 1.40
C LYS A 220 15.94 0.50 0.32
N SER A 221 16.23 1.69 -0.19
CA SER A 221 15.58 2.24 -1.38
C SER A 221 16.48 2.04 -2.59
N ILE A 222 16.08 1.17 -3.51
CA ILE A 222 16.78 0.89 -4.76
C ILE A 222 15.80 1.11 -5.92
N PRO A 223 15.73 2.33 -6.50
CA PRO A 223 14.72 2.68 -7.51
C PRO A 223 14.80 1.82 -8.77
N GLU A 224 16.01 1.58 -9.28
CA GLU A 224 16.20 0.84 -10.52
C GLU A 224 15.92 -0.65 -10.33
N ASP A 225 14.98 -1.19 -11.10
CA ASP A 225 14.53 -2.59 -11.00
C ASP A 225 15.68 -3.59 -11.23
N THR A 226 16.51 -3.35 -12.24
CA THR A 226 17.68 -4.21 -12.55
C THR A 226 18.73 -4.19 -11.44
N SER A 227 18.93 -3.05 -10.79
CA SER A 227 19.85 -2.92 -9.64
C SER A 227 19.29 -3.65 -8.43
N ARG A 228 17.98 -3.56 -8.20
CA ARG A 228 17.29 -4.25 -7.12
C ARG A 228 17.32 -5.77 -7.30
N LEU A 229 17.12 -6.25 -8.55
CA LEU A 229 17.27 -7.66 -8.90
C LEU A 229 18.72 -8.14 -8.69
N ALA A 230 19.73 -7.40 -9.17
CA ALA A 230 21.15 -7.77 -9.01
C ALA A 230 21.55 -7.84 -7.53
N ALA A 231 21.08 -6.91 -6.68
CA ALA A 231 21.31 -6.94 -5.24
C ALA A 231 20.70 -8.19 -4.57
N LEU A 232 19.54 -8.66 -5.06
CA LEU A 232 18.90 -9.89 -4.60
C LEU A 232 19.73 -11.13 -5.03
N GLU A 233 20.16 -11.19 -6.29
CA GLU A 233 20.97 -12.33 -6.82
C GLU A 233 22.31 -12.47 -6.11
N THR A 234 22.94 -11.36 -5.75
CA THR A 234 24.23 -11.36 -5.02
C THR A 234 24.07 -11.61 -3.52
N GLY A 235 22.85 -11.54 -3.00
CA GLY A 235 22.58 -11.65 -1.56
C GLY A 235 22.87 -10.38 -0.76
N GLU A 236 23.05 -9.24 -1.42
CA GLU A 236 23.14 -7.92 -0.75
C GLU A 236 21.83 -7.53 -0.08
N ILE A 237 20.71 -7.99 -0.66
CA ILE A 237 19.38 -7.91 -0.08
C ILE A 237 18.74 -9.30 -0.04
N ASP A 238 17.78 -9.48 0.86
CA ASP A 238 17.06 -10.75 1.03
C ASP A 238 15.69 -10.74 0.37
N ILE A 239 15.06 -9.59 0.29
CA ILE A 239 13.72 -9.41 -0.26
C ILE A 239 13.73 -8.20 -1.20
N ALA A 240 13.33 -8.41 -2.45
CA ALA A 240 13.14 -7.36 -3.45
C ALA A 240 11.65 -7.19 -3.72
N LEU A 241 11.06 -6.06 -3.29
CA LEU A 241 9.66 -5.73 -3.50
C LEU A 241 9.44 -5.08 -4.87
N GLY A 242 8.28 -5.33 -5.48
CA GLY A 242 7.81 -4.64 -6.68
C GLY A 242 8.73 -4.82 -7.89
N LEU A 243 9.24 -6.04 -8.13
CA LEU A 243 10.00 -6.36 -9.33
C LEU A 243 9.14 -6.24 -10.59
N SER A 244 9.76 -5.79 -11.68
CA SER A 244 9.10 -5.72 -12.98
C SER A 244 8.73 -7.12 -13.50
N PRO A 245 7.74 -7.25 -14.38
CA PRO A 245 7.35 -8.54 -14.95
C PRO A 245 8.52 -9.26 -15.63
N ILE A 246 9.43 -8.54 -16.28
CA ILE A 246 10.59 -9.14 -16.96
C ILE A 246 11.61 -9.72 -15.97
N SER A 247 11.77 -9.07 -14.81
CA SER A 247 12.72 -9.52 -13.77
C SER A 247 12.27 -10.83 -13.10
N THR A 248 10.99 -11.19 -13.18
CA THR A 248 10.49 -12.42 -12.58
C THR A 248 11.09 -13.68 -13.15
N GLN A 249 11.44 -13.70 -14.44
CA GLN A 249 12.05 -14.84 -15.11
C GLN A 249 13.44 -15.17 -14.53
N THR A 250 14.20 -14.15 -14.19
CA THR A 250 15.53 -14.32 -13.55
C THR A 250 15.37 -14.89 -12.15
N VAL A 251 14.38 -14.41 -11.38
CA VAL A 251 14.11 -14.94 -10.03
C VAL A 251 13.68 -16.41 -10.10
N GLU A 252 12.80 -16.77 -11.04
CA GLU A 252 12.34 -18.16 -11.23
C GLU A 252 13.45 -19.11 -11.66
N ALA A 253 14.40 -18.64 -12.46
CA ALA A 253 15.55 -19.43 -12.92
C ALA A 253 16.64 -19.61 -11.85
N ASN A 254 16.57 -18.90 -10.73
CA ASN A 254 17.61 -18.92 -9.70
C ASN A 254 17.22 -19.86 -8.54
N ASP A 255 17.95 -20.96 -8.38
CA ASP A 255 17.69 -21.99 -7.36
C ASP A 255 17.75 -21.47 -5.90
N LYS A 256 18.37 -20.32 -5.66
CA LYS A 256 18.48 -19.71 -4.33
C LYS A 256 17.31 -18.78 -4.00
N LEU A 257 16.49 -18.44 -4.98
CA LEU A 257 15.42 -17.48 -4.86
C LEU A 257 14.05 -18.15 -4.94
N THR A 258 13.05 -17.47 -4.40
CA THR A 258 11.62 -17.78 -4.55
C THR A 258 10.95 -16.53 -5.10
N LEU A 259 10.08 -16.70 -6.10
CA LEU A 259 9.20 -15.66 -6.58
C LEU A 259 7.83 -15.78 -5.88
N ILE A 260 7.36 -14.67 -5.31
CA ILE A 260 5.95 -14.47 -4.98
C ILE A 260 5.38 -13.54 -6.05
N SER A 261 4.28 -13.96 -6.69
CA SER A 261 3.57 -13.15 -7.69
C SER A 261 2.08 -13.26 -7.40
N GLU A 262 1.58 -12.40 -6.55
CA GLU A 262 0.23 -12.45 -6.01
C GLU A 262 -0.60 -11.22 -6.40
N PRO A 263 -1.92 -11.38 -6.59
CA PRO A 263 -2.81 -10.29 -6.94
C PRO A 263 -2.83 -9.20 -5.86
N THR A 264 -2.72 -7.95 -6.28
CA THR A 264 -2.87 -6.76 -5.42
C THR A 264 -4.31 -6.27 -5.36
N THR A 265 -4.55 -5.19 -4.61
CA THR A 265 -5.77 -4.37 -4.67
C THR A 265 -5.70 -3.27 -5.73
N ALA A 266 -4.67 -3.29 -6.59
CA ALA A 266 -4.44 -2.27 -7.61
C ALA A 266 -5.29 -2.52 -8.86
N THR A 267 -5.78 -1.43 -9.45
CA THR A 267 -6.39 -1.40 -10.79
C THR A 267 -5.72 -0.32 -11.61
N GLU A 268 -5.22 -0.68 -12.80
CA GLU A 268 -4.67 0.26 -13.78
C GLU A 268 -5.78 0.68 -14.76
N TYR A 269 -5.79 1.97 -15.13
CA TYR A 269 -6.84 2.55 -15.98
C TYR A 269 -6.34 3.75 -16.77
N ILE A 270 -7.06 4.13 -17.81
CA ILE A 270 -6.95 5.45 -18.42
C ILE A 270 -8.07 6.32 -17.83
N CYS A 271 -7.68 7.44 -17.23
CA CYS A 271 -8.60 8.45 -16.76
C CYS A 271 -8.92 9.44 -17.90
N LEU A 272 -10.18 9.67 -18.16
CA LEU A 272 -10.67 10.55 -19.21
C LEU A 272 -11.21 11.82 -18.57
N ASN A 273 -10.75 13.00 -18.99
CA ASN A 273 -11.32 14.27 -18.55
C ASN A 273 -12.64 14.51 -19.29
N VAL A 274 -13.76 14.18 -18.64
CA VAL A 274 -15.09 14.23 -19.30
C VAL A 274 -15.60 15.64 -19.59
N GLU A 275 -14.92 16.68 -19.12
CA GLU A 275 -15.18 18.09 -19.47
C GLU A 275 -14.49 18.52 -20.75
N LYS A 276 -13.57 17.71 -21.31
CA LYS A 276 -12.80 18.04 -22.52
C LYS A 276 -13.14 17.14 -23.69
N THR A 277 -13.31 17.76 -24.88
CA THR A 277 -13.41 17.03 -26.13
C THR A 277 -12.11 16.24 -26.39
N PRO A 278 -12.20 14.95 -26.87
CA PRO A 278 -13.40 14.25 -27.30
C PRO A 278 -14.15 13.48 -26.17
N PHE A 279 -13.73 13.61 -24.92
CA PHE A 279 -14.24 12.81 -23.79
C PHE A 279 -15.53 13.34 -23.16
N ASP A 280 -16.01 14.51 -23.56
CA ASP A 280 -17.37 14.98 -23.26
C ASP A 280 -18.46 14.11 -23.94
N ASN A 281 -18.08 13.34 -24.97
CA ASN A 281 -18.98 12.41 -25.69
C ASN A 281 -18.90 10.98 -25.09
N LYS A 282 -20.04 10.48 -24.56
CA LYS A 282 -20.14 9.16 -23.95
C LYS A 282 -19.87 8.01 -24.94
N ASP A 283 -20.42 8.07 -26.16
CA ASP A 283 -20.21 7.01 -27.19
C ASP A 283 -18.70 6.87 -27.51
N PHE A 284 -17.97 7.98 -27.53
CA PHE A 284 -16.53 7.96 -27.74
C PHE A 284 -15.78 7.31 -26.56
N ARG A 285 -16.15 7.62 -25.32
CA ARG A 285 -15.54 6.97 -24.13
C ARG A 285 -15.77 5.46 -24.13
N VAL A 286 -16.99 5.03 -24.47
CA VAL A 286 -17.32 3.61 -24.58
C VAL A 286 -16.55 2.95 -25.74
N ALA A 287 -16.38 3.64 -26.89
CA ALA A 287 -15.60 3.13 -28.01
C ALA A 287 -14.17 2.76 -27.61
N LEU A 288 -13.49 3.60 -26.79
CA LEU A 288 -12.13 3.31 -26.30
C LEU A 288 -12.06 2.00 -25.50
N ASN A 289 -13.10 1.70 -24.71
CA ASN A 289 -13.14 0.45 -23.96
C ASN A 289 -13.20 -0.80 -24.85
N TYR A 290 -13.88 -0.73 -26.01
CA TYR A 290 -13.92 -1.81 -27.00
C TYR A 290 -12.66 -1.86 -27.87
N ALA A 291 -12.01 -0.71 -28.10
CA ALA A 291 -10.88 -0.57 -29.01
C ALA A 291 -9.56 -1.13 -28.45
N ILE A 292 -9.43 -1.28 -27.14
CA ILE A 292 -8.17 -1.67 -26.49
C ILE A 292 -8.16 -3.16 -26.21
N ASP A 293 -7.20 -3.88 -26.79
CA ASP A 293 -6.93 -5.28 -26.51
C ASP A 293 -6.18 -5.42 -25.16
N LYS A 294 -6.97 -5.46 -24.09
CA LYS A 294 -6.46 -5.54 -22.72
C LYS A 294 -5.77 -6.88 -22.46
N GLN A 295 -6.23 -7.97 -23.11
CA GLN A 295 -5.62 -9.28 -22.95
C GLN A 295 -4.23 -9.32 -23.57
N SER A 296 -4.05 -8.74 -24.75
CA SER A 296 -2.73 -8.63 -25.37
C SER A 296 -1.73 -7.86 -24.50
N ILE A 297 -2.17 -6.82 -23.78
CA ILE A 297 -1.33 -6.10 -22.82
C ILE A 297 -0.92 -7.03 -21.67
N VAL A 298 -1.88 -7.76 -21.08
CA VAL A 298 -1.61 -8.70 -19.97
C VAL A 298 -0.60 -9.77 -20.40
N ASP A 299 -0.79 -10.34 -21.59
CA ASP A 299 0.07 -11.43 -22.06
C ASP A 299 1.47 -10.95 -22.44
N SER A 300 1.58 -9.82 -23.16
CA SER A 300 2.87 -9.35 -23.69
C SER A 300 3.72 -8.59 -22.66
N ILE A 301 3.10 -7.78 -21.80
CA ILE A 301 3.83 -6.96 -20.82
C ILE A 301 3.96 -7.66 -19.48
N TYR A 302 2.88 -8.32 -19.03
CA TYR A 302 2.83 -8.89 -17.67
C TYR A 302 3.07 -10.41 -17.66
N SER A 303 3.25 -11.05 -18.83
CA SER A 303 3.48 -12.51 -18.91
C SER A 303 2.45 -13.32 -18.12
N GLY A 304 1.18 -12.92 -18.17
CA GLY A 304 0.09 -13.52 -17.40
C GLY A 304 0.04 -13.14 -15.90
N ARG A 305 0.93 -12.25 -15.40
CA ARG A 305 0.96 -11.79 -14.01
C ARG A 305 0.09 -10.54 -13.79
N ALA A 306 -1.00 -10.49 -14.49
CA ALA A 306 -2.09 -9.54 -14.35
C ALA A 306 -3.36 -10.22 -14.88
N ARG A 307 -4.52 -9.64 -14.60
CA ARG A 307 -5.79 -10.06 -15.20
C ARG A 307 -6.52 -8.87 -15.77
N VAL A 308 -7.24 -9.05 -16.85
CA VAL A 308 -8.11 -8.00 -17.42
C VAL A 308 -9.15 -7.61 -16.36
N ALA A 309 -9.27 -6.30 -16.11
CA ALA A 309 -10.22 -5.78 -15.14
C ALA A 309 -11.57 -5.48 -15.78
N LYS A 310 -12.65 -5.79 -15.07
CA LYS A 310 -14.02 -5.49 -15.48
C LYS A 310 -14.57 -4.23 -14.77
N SER A 311 -14.00 -3.90 -13.61
CA SER A 311 -14.38 -2.77 -12.77
C SER A 311 -13.16 -2.02 -12.27
N ILE A 312 -13.35 -0.74 -11.94
CA ILE A 312 -12.33 0.04 -11.22
C ILE A 312 -12.11 -0.52 -9.80
N VAL A 313 -13.15 -1.10 -9.19
CA VAL A 313 -13.02 -1.84 -7.93
C VAL A 313 -12.35 -3.18 -8.23
N ASN A 314 -11.26 -3.48 -7.52
CA ASN A 314 -10.51 -4.72 -7.70
C ASN A 314 -11.23 -5.89 -7.03
N PRO A 315 -11.20 -7.12 -7.60
CA PRO A 315 -11.82 -8.30 -6.97
C PRO A 315 -11.36 -8.66 -5.55
N ASN A 316 -10.18 -8.16 -5.13
CA ASN A 316 -9.67 -8.35 -3.77
C ASN A 316 -10.14 -7.24 -2.79
N VAL A 317 -11.14 -6.46 -3.19
CA VAL A 317 -11.66 -5.31 -2.43
C VAL A 317 -13.11 -5.59 -2.04
N PHE A 318 -13.45 -5.34 -0.79
CA PHE A 318 -14.84 -5.42 -0.32
C PHE A 318 -15.75 -4.53 -1.17
N GLY A 319 -16.89 -5.04 -1.58
CA GLY A 319 -17.84 -4.31 -2.44
C GLY A 319 -17.60 -4.50 -3.94
N TYR A 320 -16.61 -5.30 -4.36
CA TYR A 320 -16.50 -5.70 -5.77
C TYR A 320 -17.74 -6.45 -6.23
N TYR A 321 -18.21 -6.12 -7.43
CA TYR A 321 -19.33 -6.81 -8.08
C TYR A 321 -18.84 -7.64 -9.27
N ASP A 322 -18.92 -8.96 -9.15
CA ASP A 322 -18.44 -9.89 -10.19
C ASP A 322 -19.36 -10.00 -11.42
N GLY A 323 -20.62 -9.55 -11.28
CA GLY A 323 -21.62 -9.61 -12.36
C GLY A 323 -21.44 -8.60 -13.49
N LEU A 324 -20.39 -7.75 -13.48
CA LEU A 324 -20.07 -6.91 -14.62
C LEU A 324 -19.48 -7.73 -15.74
N GLU A 325 -19.98 -7.54 -16.95
CA GLU A 325 -19.42 -8.21 -18.13
C GLU A 325 -18.12 -7.57 -18.62
N GLY A 326 -17.94 -6.27 -18.36
CA GLY A 326 -16.84 -5.47 -18.88
C GLY A 326 -17.04 -5.16 -20.37
N TYR A 327 -15.96 -4.75 -21.05
CA TYR A 327 -15.95 -4.46 -22.46
C TYR A 327 -14.96 -5.39 -23.17
N PRO A 328 -15.45 -6.40 -23.94
CA PRO A 328 -14.55 -7.24 -24.74
C PRO A 328 -13.89 -6.42 -25.85
N PHE A 329 -12.72 -6.86 -26.31
CA PHE A 329 -12.07 -6.26 -27.47
C PHE A 329 -12.91 -6.51 -28.72
N ASP A 330 -13.37 -5.43 -29.35
CA ASP A 330 -14.22 -5.46 -30.55
C ASP A 330 -13.99 -4.20 -31.41
N VAL A 331 -13.14 -4.35 -32.41
CA VAL A 331 -12.73 -3.27 -33.31
C VAL A 331 -13.91 -2.71 -34.11
N GLU A 332 -14.83 -3.58 -34.57
CA GLU A 332 -15.97 -3.14 -35.38
C GLU A 332 -16.98 -2.38 -34.52
N LYS A 333 -17.24 -2.85 -33.30
CA LYS A 333 -18.08 -2.12 -32.35
C LYS A 333 -17.48 -0.76 -31.97
N ALA A 334 -16.18 -0.72 -31.79
CA ALA A 334 -15.46 0.53 -31.51
C ALA A 334 -15.62 1.54 -32.65
N LYS A 335 -15.43 1.10 -33.91
CA LYS A 335 -15.65 1.95 -35.11
C LYS A 335 -17.08 2.45 -35.22
N GLU A 336 -18.06 1.58 -34.97
CA GLU A 336 -19.50 1.96 -34.97
C GLU A 336 -19.75 3.10 -33.96
N LEU A 337 -19.22 2.97 -32.73
CA LEU A 337 -19.41 3.96 -31.68
C LEU A 337 -18.65 5.27 -31.95
N VAL A 338 -17.45 5.21 -32.54
CA VAL A 338 -16.73 6.40 -32.99
C VAL A 338 -17.55 7.13 -34.06
N ALA A 339 -18.10 6.41 -35.07
CA ALA A 339 -18.97 7.01 -36.07
C ALA A 339 -20.24 7.61 -35.46
N LYS A 340 -20.88 6.92 -34.53
CA LYS A 340 -22.07 7.37 -33.81
C LYS A 340 -21.82 8.62 -32.98
N SER A 341 -20.61 8.81 -32.43
CA SER A 341 -20.24 10.00 -31.66
C SER A 341 -20.36 11.29 -32.45
N GLY A 342 -20.26 11.22 -33.80
CA GLY A 342 -20.32 12.37 -34.67
C GLY A 342 -19.14 13.34 -34.56
N LEU A 343 -18.10 12.97 -33.83
CA LEU A 343 -16.90 13.79 -33.67
C LEU A 343 -16.11 13.86 -34.97
N LYS A 344 -15.67 15.06 -35.34
CA LYS A 344 -14.83 15.29 -36.53
C LYS A 344 -13.34 15.12 -36.20
N ASP A 345 -12.96 15.47 -34.97
CA ASP A 345 -11.61 15.31 -34.45
C ASP A 345 -11.67 14.37 -33.24
N THR A 346 -10.98 13.25 -33.34
CA THR A 346 -10.86 12.21 -32.32
C THR A 346 -9.46 12.13 -31.74
N SER A 347 -8.59 13.10 -32.12
CA SER A 347 -7.22 13.14 -31.61
C SER A 347 -7.17 13.63 -30.15
N PHE A 348 -6.23 13.09 -29.40
CA PHE A 348 -5.98 13.50 -28.00
C PHE A 348 -4.56 13.18 -27.52
N SER A 349 -4.15 13.84 -26.43
CA SER A 349 -2.90 13.52 -25.70
C SER A 349 -3.19 12.64 -24.50
N LEU A 350 -2.39 11.57 -24.36
CA LEU A 350 -2.33 10.69 -23.19
C LEU A 350 -1.09 11.02 -22.36
N TYR A 351 -1.28 11.52 -21.14
CA TYR A 351 -0.18 11.71 -20.19
C TYR A 351 0.20 10.38 -19.54
N VAL A 352 1.50 10.10 -19.53
CA VAL A 352 2.09 8.93 -18.89
C VAL A 352 3.25 9.41 -18.01
N ASN A 353 3.36 8.93 -16.79
CA ASN A 353 4.57 9.20 -16.00
C ASN A 353 5.77 8.42 -16.59
N ASP A 354 6.98 8.77 -16.18
CA ASP A 354 8.26 8.24 -16.67
C ASP A 354 8.53 6.76 -16.30
N ASN A 355 7.48 5.99 -16.00
CA ASN A 355 7.56 4.54 -15.74
C ASN A 355 7.67 3.76 -17.07
N PRO A 356 8.75 2.97 -17.27
CA PRO A 356 8.99 2.24 -18.53
C PRO A 356 7.90 1.24 -18.89
N VAL A 357 7.32 0.55 -17.90
CA VAL A 357 6.24 -0.44 -18.12
C VAL A 357 4.97 0.26 -18.59
N ARG A 358 4.59 1.39 -17.96
CA ARG A 358 3.44 2.17 -18.40
C ARG A 358 3.61 2.75 -19.78
N LEU A 359 4.84 3.14 -20.15
CA LEU A 359 5.12 3.63 -21.49
C LEU A 359 4.91 2.52 -22.54
N GLN A 360 5.34 1.28 -22.28
CA GLN A 360 5.07 0.14 -23.16
C GLN A 360 3.56 -0.14 -23.29
N VAL A 361 2.82 -0.10 -22.18
CA VAL A 361 1.35 -0.21 -22.20
C VAL A 361 0.73 0.87 -23.07
N ALA A 362 1.14 2.13 -22.93
CA ALA A 362 0.65 3.24 -23.72
C ALA A 362 0.93 3.07 -25.23
N GLN A 363 2.06 2.51 -25.62
CA GLN A 363 2.42 2.23 -27.01
C GLN A 363 1.51 1.16 -27.63
N ILE A 364 1.14 0.11 -26.90
CA ILE A 364 0.17 -0.89 -27.37
C ILE A 364 -1.20 -0.24 -27.54
N ILE A 365 -1.66 0.55 -26.57
CA ILE A 365 -2.92 1.29 -26.66
C ILE A 365 -2.92 2.23 -27.88
N GLN A 366 -1.82 2.95 -28.11
CA GLN A 366 -1.67 3.82 -29.29
C GLN A 366 -1.86 3.05 -30.61
N ALA A 367 -1.25 1.87 -30.70
CA ALA A 367 -1.38 1.01 -31.88
C ALA A 367 -2.83 0.55 -32.09
N ASN A 368 -3.52 0.09 -31.04
CA ASN A 368 -4.92 -0.32 -31.12
C ASN A 368 -5.84 0.83 -31.56
N LEU A 369 -5.66 2.02 -30.99
CA LEU A 369 -6.48 3.18 -31.31
C LEU A 369 -6.28 3.65 -32.79
N LYS A 370 -5.05 3.52 -33.28
CA LYS A 370 -4.74 3.86 -34.68
C LYS A 370 -5.51 2.97 -35.68
N GLU A 371 -5.78 1.71 -35.35
CA GLU A 371 -6.55 0.78 -36.21
C GLU A 371 -8.00 1.24 -36.42
N ILE A 372 -8.54 2.03 -35.50
CA ILE A 372 -9.89 2.61 -35.58
C ILE A 372 -9.88 4.10 -35.97
N GLY A 373 -8.73 4.61 -36.42
CA GLY A 373 -8.58 5.98 -36.92
C GLY A 373 -8.45 7.06 -35.85
N ILE A 374 -8.13 6.69 -34.61
CA ILE A 374 -7.88 7.64 -33.51
C ILE A 374 -6.38 7.93 -33.43
N ASP A 375 -6.00 9.22 -33.45
CA ASP A 375 -4.62 9.69 -33.28
C ASP A 375 -4.37 10.07 -31.82
N MET A 376 -3.78 9.15 -31.06
CA MET A 376 -3.39 9.37 -29.65
C MET A 376 -1.90 9.73 -29.57
N LYS A 377 -1.56 10.87 -28.98
CA LYS A 377 -0.18 11.29 -28.69
C LYS A 377 0.20 10.91 -27.28
N ILE A 378 1.35 10.25 -27.11
CA ILE A 378 1.90 9.93 -25.78
C ILE A 378 2.79 11.10 -25.33
N GLU A 379 2.50 11.66 -24.16
CA GLU A 379 3.31 12.67 -23.49
C GLU A 379 3.84 12.13 -22.18
N THR A 380 5.16 11.90 -22.13
CA THR A 380 5.84 11.42 -20.93
C THR A 380 6.20 12.58 -20.02
N LEU A 381 5.81 12.48 -18.74
CA LEU A 381 6.02 13.51 -17.73
C LEU A 381 6.79 12.93 -16.53
N GLU A 382 7.67 13.74 -15.94
CA GLU A 382 8.24 13.45 -14.64
C GLU A 382 7.12 13.35 -13.59
N TRP A 383 7.30 12.50 -12.57
CA TRP A 383 6.25 12.16 -11.62
C TRP A 383 5.58 13.36 -10.93
N GLY A 384 6.35 14.35 -10.47
CA GLY A 384 5.81 15.54 -9.80
C GLY A 384 4.96 16.38 -10.74
N THR A 385 5.43 16.61 -11.97
CA THR A 385 4.70 17.33 -13.04
C THR A 385 3.44 16.58 -13.44
N TYR A 386 3.51 15.23 -13.55
CA TYR A 386 2.36 14.38 -13.84
C TYR A 386 1.28 14.51 -12.77
N LEU A 387 1.64 14.45 -11.48
CA LEU A 387 0.69 14.62 -10.38
C LEU A 387 0.03 16.01 -10.38
N GLN A 388 0.81 17.07 -10.59
CA GLN A 388 0.32 18.42 -10.62
C GLN A 388 -0.69 18.61 -11.78
N LYS A 389 -0.28 18.34 -13.01
CA LYS A 389 -1.15 18.53 -14.20
C LYS A 389 -2.43 17.72 -14.11
N THR A 390 -2.34 16.45 -13.68
CA THR A 390 -3.53 15.59 -13.55
C THR A 390 -4.44 16.05 -12.40
N GLY A 391 -3.91 16.58 -11.33
CA GLY A 391 -4.69 17.17 -10.22
C GLY A 391 -5.41 18.47 -10.62
N GLU A 392 -4.76 19.33 -11.39
CA GLU A 392 -5.31 20.60 -11.87
C GLU A 392 -6.34 20.43 -13.01
N GLY A 393 -6.43 19.23 -13.63
CA GLY A 393 -7.28 18.99 -14.80
C GLY A 393 -6.67 19.48 -16.11
N ASP A 394 -5.37 19.80 -16.15
CA ASP A 394 -4.65 20.22 -17.35
C ASP A 394 -4.18 19.01 -18.17
N TYR A 395 -5.15 18.20 -18.63
CA TYR A 395 -4.96 17.03 -19.48
C TYR A 395 -6.25 16.67 -20.19
N GLN A 396 -6.16 15.86 -21.26
CA GLN A 396 -7.31 15.20 -21.91
C GLN A 396 -7.48 13.78 -21.35
N ALA A 397 -6.42 12.98 -21.35
CA ALA A 397 -6.38 11.64 -20.75
C ALA A 397 -5.05 11.39 -20.04
N PHE A 398 -5.03 10.50 -19.05
CA PHE A 398 -3.80 10.01 -18.47
C PHE A 398 -3.88 8.51 -18.12
N LEU A 399 -2.75 7.81 -18.24
CA LEU A 399 -2.60 6.42 -17.79
C LEU A 399 -2.21 6.42 -16.32
N GLY A 400 -3.05 5.87 -15.47
CA GLY A 400 -2.87 5.82 -14.03
C GLY A 400 -3.25 4.48 -13.41
N GLY A 401 -3.09 4.39 -12.10
CA GLY A 401 -3.51 3.24 -11.31
C GLY A 401 -3.91 3.67 -9.91
N TRP A 402 -4.70 2.86 -9.25
CA TRP A 402 -5.16 3.06 -7.88
C TRP A 402 -4.99 1.78 -7.08
N ILE A 403 -4.43 1.89 -5.88
CA ILE A 403 -4.37 0.81 -4.88
C ILE A 403 -5.41 1.12 -3.83
N SER A 404 -6.35 0.20 -3.59
CA SER A 404 -7.29 0.32 -2.47
C SER A 404 -6.59 -0.03 -1.17
N GLY A 405 -6.02 0.98 -0.50
CA GLY A 405 -5.25 0.80 0.74
C GLY A 405 -6.10 0.29 1.91
N THR A 406 -7.37 0.69 1.97
CA THR A 406 -8.34 0.20 2.97
C THR A 406 -8.94 -1.15 2.60
N SER A 407 -8.82 -1.60 1.34
CA SER A 407 -9.54 -2.76 0.77
C SER A 407 -11.06 -2.66 0.86
N ASP A 408 -11.60 -1.44 0.87
CA ASP A 408 -13.03 -1.14 0.77
C ASP A 408 -13.30 -0.38 -0.53
N ALA A 409 -14.43 -0.66 -1.20
CA ALA A 409 -14.80 0.00 -2.45
C ALA A 409 -15.07 1.51 -2.27
N ASP A 410 -15.36 1.95 -1.05
CA ASP A 410 -15.54 3.37 -0.73
C ASP A 410 -14.35 4.20 -1.17
N ILE A 411 -13.12 3.82 -0.76
CA ILE A 411 -11.90 4.59 -1.10
C ILE A 411 -11.66 4.67 -2.61
N VAL A 412 -12.23 3.75 -3.38
CA VAL A 412 -12.10 3.72 -4.84
C VAL A 412 -13.21 4.56 -5.49
N LEU A 413 -14.47 4.22 -5.23
CA LEU A 413 -15.62 4.81 -5.91
C LEU A 413 -15.84 6.27 -5.48
N TYR A 414 -15.82 6.54 -4.17
CA TYR A 414 -15.98 7.88 -3.66
C TYR A 414 -14.82 8.79 -4.06
N SER A 415 -13.57 8.37 -3.80
CA SER A 415 -12.42 9.24 -4.08
C SER A 415 -12.21 9.52 -5.56
N LEU A 416 -12.43 8.52 -6.45
CA LEU A 416 -12.11 8.68 -7.87
C LEU A 416 -13.25 9.24 -8.71
N LEU A 417 -14.52 9.11 -8.30
CA LEU A 417 -15.66 9.37 -9.17
C LEU A 417 -16.78 10.21 -8.56
N ASP A 418 -16.84 10.40 -7.23
CA ASP A 418 -17.85 11.26 -6.61
C ASP A 418 -17.63 12.73 -7.00
N SER A 419 -18.71 13.43 -7.37
CA SER A 419 -18.63 14.81 -7.88
C SER A 419 -18.13 15.82 -6.84
N LYS A 420 -18.31 15.55 -5.53
CA LYS A 420 -17.80 16.41 -4.44
C LYS A 420 -16.26 16.45 -4.40
N LEU A 421 -15.61 15.43 -4.98
CA LEU A 421 -14.16 15.30 -4.97
C LEU A 421 -13.51 15.68 -6.31
N ILE A 422 -14.23 16.37 -7.21
CA ILE A 422 -13.64 16.90 -8.43
C ILE A 422 -12.48 17.83 -8.09
N GLY A 423 -11.26 17.49 -8.58
CA GLY A 423 -10.05 18.31 -8.40
C GLY A 423 -8.86 17.56 -7.83
N LEU A 424 -8.07 18.25 -7.02
CA LEU A 424 -6.70 17.88 -6.62
C LEU A 424 -6.59 16.53 -5.91
N ALA A 425 -7.54 16.17 -5.07
CA ALA A 425 -7.37 15.04 -4.17
C ALA A 425 -8.09 13.75 -4.62
N GLY A 426 -8.95 13.81 -5.67
CA GLY A 426 -9.84 12.68 -5.92
C GLY A 426 -10.26 12.50 -7.36
N ASN A 427 -11.48 12.91 -7.69
CA ASN A 427 -12.12 12.73 -8.97
C ASN A 427 -11.43 13.55 -10.07
N ARG A 428 -10.36 12.99 -10.62
CA ARG A 428 -9.62 13.60 -11.73
C ARG A 428 -10.34 13.43 -13.07
N ALA A 429 -11.22 12.42 -13.20
CA ALA A 429 -12.07 12.29 -14.38
C ALA A 429 -13.02 13.48 -14.56
N ARG A 430 -13.23 14.27 -13.50
CA ARG A 430 -14.18 15.39 -13.44
C ARG A 430 -15.60 14.94 -13.74
N TYR A 431 -15.85 13.66 -13.42
CA TYR A 431 -17.11 13.00 -13.63
C TYR A 431 -18.16 13.50 -12.62
N SER A 432 -19.38 13.69 -13.09
CA SER A 432 -20.52 14.09 -12.26
C SER A 432 -21.75 13.36 -12.73
N ASN A 433 -22.33 12.55 -11.86
CA ASN A 433 -23.61 11.87 -12.07
C ASN A 433 -24.34 11.75 -10.74
N PRO A 434 -25.47 12.45 -10.54
CA PRO A 434 -26.20 12.45 -9.27
C PRO A 434 -26.70 11.07 -8.81
N GLU A 435 -26.97 10.14 -9.76
CA GLU A 435 -27.37 8.77 -9.42
C GLU A 435 -26.17 7.98 -8.88
N PHE A 436 -24.99 8.15 -9.47
CA PHE A 436 -23.76 7.55 -8.98
C PHE A 436 -23.39 8.09 -7.60
N ASP A 437 -23.40 9.42 -7.44
CA ASP A 437 -23.06 10.09 -6.19
C ASP A 437 -23.97 9.59 -5.05
N LYS A 438 -25.30 9.50 -5.32
CA LYS A 438 -26.28 8.99 -4.35
C LYS A 438 -25.96 7.56 -3.92
N GLU A 439 -25.63 6.66 -4.84
CA GLU A 439 -25.30 5.27 -4.51
C GLU A 439 -24.05 5.20 -3.62
N VAL A 440 -23.00 5.90 -3.98
CA VAL A 440 -21.74 5.90 -3.23
C VAL A 440 -21.92 6.55 -1.85
N GLU A 441 -22.58 7.72 -1.79
CA GLU A 441 -22.82 8.42 -0.53
C GLU A 441 -23.74 7.61 0.41
N THR A 442 -24.72 6.88 -0.14
CA THR A 442 -25.56 5.98 0.67
C THR A 442 -24.73 4.81 1.22
N ALA A 443 -23.87 4.21 0.41
CA ALA A 443 -22.98 3.14 0.86
C ALA A 443 -22.06 3.55 2.03
N ARG A 444 -21.76 4.84 2.17
CA ARG A 444 -20.94 5.38 3.26
C ARG A 444 -21.65 5.47 4.60
N VAL A 445 -22.98 5.52 4.60
CA VAL A 445 -23.76 5.73 5.82
C VAL A 445 -24.57 4.51 6.26
N VAL A 446 -24.84 3.54 5.36
CA VAL A 446 -25.50 2.29 5.74
C VAL A 446 -24.50 1.34 6.38
N LEU A 447 -24.87 0.73 7.50
CA LEU A 447 -23.93 -0.04 8.32
C LEU A 447 -23.92 -1.55 8.00
N THR A 448 -24.95 -2.06 7.31
CA THR A 448 -25.00 -3.49 6.96
C THR A 448 -24.17 -3.77 5.73
N PRO A 449 -23.28 -4.79 5.78
CA PRO A 449 -22.40 -5.14 4.65
C PRO A 449 -23.18 -5.46 3.37
N GLU A 450 -24.33 -6.08 3.48
CA GLU A 450 -25.19 -6.50 2.36
C GLU A 450 -25.76 -5.30 1.62
N GLU A 451 -26.29 -4.32 2.36
CA GLU A 451 -26.80 -3.07 1.76
C GLU A 451 -25.67 -2.26 1.13
N ARG A 452 -24.51 -2.17 1.78
CA ARG A 452 -23.34 -1.51 1.21
C ARG A 452 -22.95 -2.14 -0.13
N LYS A 453 -22.90 -3.47 -0.21
CA LYS A 453 -22.56 -4.19 -1.46
C LYS A 453 -23.57 -3.89 -2.58
N GLU A 454 -24.85 -3.77 -2.26
CA GLU A 454 -25.87 -3.45 -3.27
C GLU A 454 -25.68 -2.02 -3.83
N HIS A 455 -25.40 -1.04 -2.99
CA HIS A 455 -25.07 0.32 -3.43
C HIS A 455 -23.77 0.37 -4.23
N PHE A 456 -22.71 -0.29 -3.79
CA PHE A 456 -21.47 -0.39 -4.57
C PHE A 456 -21.67 -1.09 -5.91
N LYS A 457 -22.50 -2.12 -5.99
CA LYS A 457 -22.88 -2.77 -7.25
C LYS A 457 -23.53 -1.76 -8.20
N ASN A 458 -24.55 -1.00 -7.73
CA ASN A 458 -25.25 -0.02 -8.53
C ASN A 458 -24.29 1.07 -9.04
N ALA A 459 -23.41 1.59 -8.16
CA ALA A 459 -22.40 2.57 -8.53
C ALA A 459 -21.44 2.03 -9.62
N GLN A 460 -20.97 0.78 -9.50
CA GLN A 460 -20.10 0.15 -10.51
C GLN A 460 -20.80 -0.02 -11.87
N ILE A 461 -22.09 -0.38 -11.87
CA ILE A 461 -22.89 -0.47 -13.12
C ILE A 461 -23.00 0.90 -13.77
N ILE A 462 -23.32 1.95 -13.00
CA ILE A 462 -23.43 3.31 -13.53
C ILE A 462 -22.08 3.78 -14.10
N ALA A 463 -20.99 3.63 -13.34
CA ALA A 463 -19.65 4.01 -13.76
C ALA A 463 -19.20 3.27 -15.03
N GLN A 464 -19.47 1.96 -15.14
CA GLN A 464 -19.19 1.19 -16.36
C GLN A 464 -19.97 1.77 -17.54
N ASN A 465 -21.27 1.98 -17.40
CA ASN A 465 -22.11 2.51 -18.47
C ASN A 465 -21.67 3.90 -18.95
N ASP A 466 -21.23 4.77 -18.05
CA ASP A 466 -20.79 6.14 -18.38
C ASP A 466 -19.33 6.24 -18.83
N SER A 467 -18.54 5.23 -18.51
CA SER A 467 -17.13 5.08 -18.92
C SER A 467 -16.26 6.32 -18.70
N PRO A 468 -16.24 6.95 -17.51
CA PRO A 468 -15.30 8.03 -17.21
C PRO A 468 -13.85 7.52 -17.15
N LEU A 469 -13.69 6.22 -16.99
CA LEU A 469 -12.42 5.49 -16.98
C LEU A 469 -12.44 4.38 -18.04
N VAL A 470 -11.31 4.15 -18.68
CA VAL A 470 -11.06 2.90 -19.40
C VAL A 470 -10.30 1.99 -18.45
N VAL A 471 -11.00 1.07 -17.84
CA VAL A 471 -10.40 0.12 -16.89
C VAL A 471 -9.62 -0.93 -17.68
N LEU A 472 -8.35 -1.16 -17.30
CA LEU A 472 -7.43 -1.99 -18.07
C LEU A 472 -7.21 -3.36 -17.43
N PHE A 473 -6.48 -3.41 -16.32
CA PHE A 473 -6.11 -4.66 -15.68
C PHE A 473 -5.78 -4.50 -14.18
N ASN A 474 -5.85 -5.61 -13.48
CA ASN A 474 -5.36 -5.76 -12.12
C ASN A 474 -4.02 -6.49 -12.17
N LYS A 475 -2.97 -5.89 -11.64
CA LYS A 475 -1.63 -6.47 -11.67
C LYS A 475 -1.29 -7.22 -10.38
N ASN A 476 -0.40 -8.19 -10.50
CA ASN A 476 0.25 -8.80 -9.35
C ASN A 476 1.39 -7.90 -8.85
N GLU A 477 1.70 -8.03 -7.58
CA GLU A 477 3.01 -7.64 -7.06
C GLU A 477 3.98 -8.81 -7.22
N ASN A 478 5.17 -8.54 -7.75
CA ASN A 478 6.22 -9.52 -7.90
C ASN A 478 7.30 -9.26 -6.86
N ILE A 479 7.58 -10.25 -6.03
CA ILE A 479 8.54 -10.16 -4.93
C ILE A 479 9.54 -11.30 -5.08
N GLY A 480 10.82 -10.96 -5.16
CA GLY A 480 11.91 -11.94 -5.09
C GLY A 480 12.39 -12.11 -3.66
N ILE A 481 12.49 -13.35 -3.17
CA ILE A 481 12.88 -13.65 -1.80
C ILE A 481 14.00 -14.68 -1.79
N ASN A 482 15.06 -14.43 -1.03
CA ASN A 482 16.10 -15.43 -0.77
C ASN A 482 15.53 -16.60 0.03
N LYS A 483 15.78 -17.85 -0.39
CA LYS A 483 15.24 -19.07 0.23
C LYS A 483 15.65 -19.26 1.70
N ARG A 484 16.67 -18.52 2.19
CA ARG A 484 17.01 -18.48 3.61
C ARG A 484 15.93 -17.80 4.47
N ILE A 485 15.09 -16.97 3.85
CA ILE A 485 14.02 -16.23 4.52
C ILE A 485 12.74 -17.06 4.58
N THR A 486 12.08 -17.04 5.73
CA THR A 486 10.76 -17.63 5.98
C THR A 486 9.87 -16.63 6.71
N GLY A 487 8.57 -16.92 6.80
CA GLY A 487 7.62 -16.08 7.55
C GLY A 487 7.23 -14.78 6.84
N PHE A 488 7.55 -14.63 5.55
CA PHE A 488 7.04 -13.50 4.78
C PHE A 488 5.52 -13.62 4.64
N ASP A 489 4.81 -12.61 5.14
CA ASP A 489 3.36 -12.51 5.05
C ASP A 489 2.96 -11.49 3.97
N TYR A 490 2.35 -12.00 2.89
CA TYR A 490 1.92 -11.17 1.76
C TYR A 490 0.66 -10.37 2.13
N ASP A 491 0.69 -9.06 1.88
CA ASP A 491 -0.46 -8.16 1.98
C ASP A 491 -0.80 -7.62 0.58
N ALA A 492 -2.04 -7.83 0.12
CA ALA A 492 -2.50 -7.42 -1.21
C ALA A 492 -2.51 -5.87 -1.41
N THR A 493 -2.44 -5.09 -0.34
CA THR A 493 -2.25 -3.63 -0.42
C THR A 493 -0.80 -3.22 -0.59
N THR A 494 0.13 -4.19 -0.65
CA THR A 494 1.59 -4.00 -0.76
C THR A 494 2.25 -3.30 0.44
N MET A 495 1.51 -3.16 1.54
CA MET A 495 1.99 -2.59 2.81
C MET A 495 2.34 -3.71 3.80
N HIS A 496 3.39 -4.49 3.49
CA HIS A 496 3.75 -5.70 4.24
C HIS A 496 4.20 -5.43 5.67
N LYS A 497 3.84 -6.33 6.60
CA LYS A 497 4.43 -6.41 7.94
C LYS A 497 5.57 -7.44 7.93
N PHE A 498 6.67 -7.13 8.61
CA PHE A 498 7.88 -7.97 8.64
C PHE A 498 8.13 -8.63 10.00
N LYS A 499 7.17 -8.55 10.93
CA LYS A 499 7.31 -9.07 12.30
C LYS A 499 7.54 -10.58 12.39
N ASP A 500 6.98 -11.33 11.42
CA ASP A 500 7.01 -12.79 11.41
C ASP A 500 8.18 -13.38 10.60
N LEU A 501 9.03 -12.52 10.00
CA LEU A 501 10.20 -12.96 9.27
C LEU A 501 11.16 -13.77 10.16
N ASP A 502 11.77 -14.81 9.57
CA ASP A 502 12.79 -15.62 10.19
C ASP A 502 13.88 -16.01 9.18
N VAL A 503 15.05 -16.35 9.66
CA VAL A 503 16.20 -16.83 8.89
C VAL A 503 16.45 -18.31 9.27
N LYS A 504 16.47 -19.18 8.24
CA LYS A 504 16.80 -20.61 8.39
C LYS A 504 18.24 -20.81 8.83
#